data_f06e16100b0d03427bb0f4edf1d8356f
#
_entry.id   f06e16100b0d03427bb0f4edf1d8356f
#
_cell.length_a   1.000
_cell.length_b   1.000
_cell.length_c   1.000
_cell.angle_alpha   90.00
_cell.angle_beta   90.00
_cell.angle_gamma   90.00
#
_symmetry.space_group_name_H-M   'P 1'
#
loop_
_entity.id
_entity.type
_entity.pdbx_description
1 polymer ?
#
loop_
_entity_poly.entity_id
_entity_poly.type
_entity_poly.pdbx_seq_one_letter_code
_entity_poly.pdbx_strand_id
1 'polypeptide(L)'
;NPKLDDELLKKGSEIYPRPGIPSQHEIFSYALKHQVNISSDIQVFIERNKSIKILVTGTNGKTSTSLILKSLFKSHFPDLKIATLGNIGEPVLSLVNEDIELSIIEVSSFQLELLGDIEFDIGLLLNIEQDHLDRHKDFEDYKNIKYSILNK
;
A
#
# COMPACT_ATOMS: atom_id res chain seq x y z
N ASN A 1 1.31 25.33 -2.28
CA ASN A 1 0.99 24.39 -3.37
C ASN A 1 1.94 24.70 -4.52
N PRO A 2 2.90 23.85 -4.88
CA PRO A 2 3.54 23.99 -6.17
C PRO A 2 2.44 23.79 -7.22
N LYS A 3 2.27 24.75 -8.12
CA LYS A 3 1.46 24.55 -9.32
C LYS A 3 2.00 23.32 -10.02
N LEU A 4 1.12 22.37 -10.36
CA LEU A 4 1.47 21.27 -11.23
C LEU A 4 2.00 21.89 -12.53
N ASP A 5 3.29 21.74 -12.75
CA ASP A 5 3.98 22.33 -13.90
C ASP A 5 3.97 21.30 -15.03
N ASP A 6 3.38 21.66 -16.15
CA ASP A 6 3.30 20.78 -17.34
C ASP A 6 4.67 20.31 -17.83
N GLU A 7 5.76 21.05 -17.52
CA GLU A 7 7.12 20.63 -17.84
C GLU A 7 7.63 19.48 -16.95
N LEU A 8 7.13 19.34 -15.72
CA LEU A 8 7.56 18.28 -14.80
C LEU A 8 6.92 16.92 -15.14
N LEU A 9 5.80 16.93 -15.86
CA LEU A 9 5.05 15.73 -16.20
C LEU A 9 5.20 15.40 -17.69
N LYS A 10 6.43 15.09 -18.08
CA LYS A 10 6.73 14.58 -19.44
C LYS A 10 6.09 13.22 -19.64
N LYS A 11 5.75 12.89 -20.88
CA LYS A 11 5.24 11.58 -21.29
C LYS A 11 6.14 10.46 -20.74
N GLY A 12 5.60 9.58 -19.92
CA GLY A 12 6.33 8.51 -19.23
C GLY A 12 6.63 8.77 -17.74
N SER A 13 6.21 9.91 -17.18
CA SER A 13 6.26 10.14 -15.73
C SER A 13 5.15 9.38 -15.03
N GLU A 14 5.39 9.05 -13.77
CA GLU A 14 4.39 8.48 -12.85
C GLU A 14 4.17 9.44 -11.68
N ILE A 15 2.96 9.47 -11.16
CA ILE A 15 2.62 10.24 -9.97
C ILE A 15 2.46 9.30 -8.79
N TYR A 16 3.19 9.59 -7.72
CA TYR A 16 3.09 8.86 -6.44
C TYR A 16 2.44 9.77 -5.40
N PRO A 17 1.11 9.79 -5.30
CA PRO A 17 0.42 10.61 -4.32
C PRO A 17 0.71 10.10 -2.92
N ARG A 18 0.83 11.01 -1.95
CA ARG A 18 0.95 10.61 -0.55
C ARG A 18 -0.36 9.93 -0.12
N PRO A 19 -0.29 8.83 0.67
CA PRO A 19 -1.47 8.22 1.26
C PRO A 19 -2.33 9.27 2.00
N GLY A 20 -3.65 9.22 1.83
CA GLY A 20 -4.57 10.16 2.45
C GLY A 20 -4.89 11.43 1.64
N ILE A 21 -4.32 11.63 0.45
CA ILE A 21 -4.80 12.66 -0.47
C ILE A 21 -6.24 12.29 -0.90
N PRO A 22 -7.21 13.21 -0.75
CA PRO A 22 -8.60 12.95 -1.16
C PRO A 22 -8.72 12.57 -2.63
N SER A 23 -9.57 11.60 -2.96
CA SER A 23 -9.81 11.16 -4.35
C SER A 23 -10.28 12.29 -5.28
N GLN A 24 -10.87 13.36 -4.70
CA GLN A 24 -11.30 14.57 -5.44
C GLN A 24 -10.16 15.57 -5.67
N HIS A 25 -8.94 15.28 -5.19
CA HIS A 25 -7.82 16.20 -5.37
C HIS A 25 -7.47 16.34 -6.86
N GLU A 26 -7.15 17.58 -7.26
CA GLU A 26 -6.87 17.94 -8.67
C GLU A 26 -5.80 17.06 -9.35
N ILE A 27 -4.90 16.43 -8.59
CA ILE A 27 -3.86 15.55 -9.10
C ILE A 27 -4.43 14.34 -9.87
N PHE A 28 -5.58 13.81 -9.43
CA PHE A 28 -6.21 12.64 -10.08
C PHE A 28 -6.84 13.03 -11.42
N SER A 29 -7.55 14.17 -11.44
CA SER A 29 -8.12 14.71 -12.68
C SER A 29 -7.02 15.17 -13.66
N TYR A 30 -5.91 15.71 -13.15
CA TYR A 30 -4.73 16.05 -13.94
C TYR A 30 -4.11 14.80 -14.57
N ALA A 31 -3.85 13.77 -13.80
CA ALA A 31 -3.28 12.51 -14.26
C ALA A 31 -4.14 11.88 -15.38
N LEU A 32 -5.45 11.83 -15.17
CA LEU A 32 -6.40 11.32 -16.16
C LEU A 32 -6.34 12.12 -17.47
N LYS A 33 -6.38 13.45 -17.36
CA LYS A 33 -6.36 14.36 -18.53
C LYS A 33 -5.08 14.23 -19.36
N HIS A 34 -3.94 14.03 -18.69
CA HIS A 34 -2.62 13.99 -19.34
C HIS A 34 -2.11 12.56 -19.58
N GLN A 35 -2.92 11.54 -19.27
CA GLN A 35 -2.57 10.12 -19.39
C GLN A 35 -1.28 9.76 -18.62
N VAL A 36 -1.14 10.33 -17.42
CA VAL A 36 -0.04 10.04 -16.49
C VAL A 36 -0.50 8.96 -15.52
N ASN A 37 0.31 7.92 -15.36
CA ASN A 37 0.00 6.84 -14.43
C ASN A 37 0.06 7.34 -12.98
N ILE A 38 -0.87 6.87 -12.17
CA ILE A 38 -0.82 7.00 -10.72
C ILE A 38 -0.47 5.64 -10.15
N SER A 39 0.51 5.59 -9.27
CA SER A 39 0.93 4.39 -8.58
C SER A 39 1.23 4.72 -7.11
N SER A 40 1.42 3.72 -6.29
CA SER A 40 1.89 3.88 -4.91
C SER A 40 3.27 3.25 -4.74
N ASP A 41 4.00 3.71 -3.73
CA ASP A 41 5.28 3.11 -3.34
C ASP A 41 5.13 1.61 -3.02
N ILE A 42 4.02 1.22 -2.39
CA ILE A 42 3.68 -0.18 -2.11
C ILE A 42 3.46 -0.96 -3.40
N GLN A 43 2.74 -0.39 -4.37
CA GLN A 43 2.54 -1.05 -5.67
C GLN A 43 3.87 -1.32 -6.37
N VAL A 44 4.74 -0.31 -6.45
CA VAL A 44 6.08 -0.45 -7.03
C VAL A 44 6.89 -1.54 -6.34
N PHE A 45 6.82 -1.61 -5.01
CA PHE A 45 7.49 -2.66 -4.26
C PHE A 45 6.93 -4.05 -4.61
N ILE A 46 5.61 -4.20 -4.60
CA ILE A 46 4.95 -5.49 -4.88
C ILE A 46 5.31 -5.99 -6.29
N GLU A 47 5.33 -5.12 -7.27
CA GLU A 47 5.63 -5.47 -8.66
C GLU A 47 7.10 -5.82 -8.90
N ARG A 48 8.03 -5.19 -8.17
CA ARG A 48 9.46 -5.30 -8.47
C ARG A 48 10.22 -6.22 -7.53
N ASN A 49 9.85 -6.26 -6.24
CA ASN A 49 10.54 -7.15 -5.29
C ASN A 49 9.99 -8.58 -5.41
N LYS A 50 10.86 -9.58 -5.34
CA LYS A 50 10.55 -11.00 -5.56
C LYS A 50 10.16 -11.76 -4.29
N SER A 51 10.12 -11.10 -3.14
CA SER A 51 9.73 -11.72 -1.88
C SER A 51 8.31 -12.29 -1.92
N ILE A 52 8.04 -13.28 -1.08
CA ILE A 52 6.67 -13.64 -0.70
C ILE A 52 6.03 -12.44 0.02
N LYS A 53 4.81 -12.07 -0.34
CA LYS A 53 4.13 -10.86 0.14
C LYS A 53 2.91 -11.19 0.96
N ILE A 54 2.95 -10.83 2.25
CA ILE A 54 1.80 -10.88 3.16
C ILE A 54 1.31 -9.46 3.39
N LEU A 55 0.15 -9.11 2.86
CA LEU A 55 -0.48 -7.81 3.10
C LEU A 55 -1.38 -7.92 4.34
N VAL A 56 -1.26 -6.95 5.24
CA VAL A 56 -2.04 -6.89 6.49
C VAL A 56 -2.83 -5.60 6.54
N THR A 57 -4.16 -5.71 6.59
CA THR A 57 -5.06 -4.57 6.78
C THR A 57 -6.08 -4.82 7.90
N GLY A 58 -6.74 -3.77 8.31
CA GLY A 58 -7.76 -3.77 9.37
C GLY A 58 -7.93 -2.37 9.93
N THR A 59 -8.94 -2.14 10.71
CA THR A 59 -9.07 -0.90 11.46
C THR A 59 -8.01 -0.88 12.55
N ASN A 60 -7.95 -1.92 13.37
CA ASN A 60 -7.05 -2.04 14.51
C ASN A 60 -6.14 -3.29 14.40
N GLY A 61 -5.01 -3.26 15.09
CA GLY A 61 -4.15 -4.43 15.29
C GLY A 61 -3.14 -4.72 14.16
N LYS A 62 -3.11 -3.93 13.09
CA LYS A 62 -2.21 -4.15 11.94
C LYS A 62 -0.74 -4.27 12.36
N THR A 63 -0.23 -3.27 13.03
CA THR A 63 1.18 -3.22 13.49
C THR A 63 1.53 -4.38 14.41
N SER A 64 0.67 -4.65 15.41
CA SER A 64 0.90 -5.76 16.33
C SER A 64 0.93 -7.10 15.59
N THR A 65 -0.01 -7.34 14.68
CA THR A 65 -0.05 -8.57 13.87
C THR A 65 1.19 -8.70 12.99
N SER A 66 1.61 -7.64 12.32
CA SER A 66 2.81 -7.64 11.48
C SER A 66 4.08 -7.99 12.27
N LEU A 67 4.23 -7.42 13.47
CA LEU A 67 5.37 -7.71 14.34
C LEU A 67 5.33 -9.12 14.92
N ILE A 68 4.14 -9.63 15.29
CA ILE A 68 3.96 -11.01 15.75
C ILE A 68 4.32 -11.99 14.63
N LEU A 69 3.81 -11.77 13.42
CA LEU A 69 4.16 -12.59 12.26
C LEU A 69 5.66 -12.61 12.02
N LYS A 70 6.31 -11.45 12.01
CA LYS A 70 7.78 -11.37 11.87
C LYS A 70 8.49 -12.20 12.93
N SER A 71 8.08 -12.07 14.21
CA SER A 71 8.67 -12.80 15.32
C SER A 71 8.47 -14.31 15.18
N LEU A 72 7.28 -14.75 14.79
CA LEU A 72 6.96 -16.17 14.58
C LEU A 72 7.81 -16.77 13.45
N PHE A 73 7.86 -16.10 12.30
CA PHE A 73 8.69 -16.58 11.18
C PHE A 73 10.17 -16.63 11.58
N LYS A 74 10.70 -15.59 12.24
CA LYS A 74 12.09 -15.59 12.70
C LYS A 74 12.41 -16.66 13.73
N SER A 75 11.46 -17.03 14.60
CA SER A 75 11.66 -18.09 15.57
C SER A 75 11.75 -19.50 14.94
N HIS A 76 11.05 -19.72 13.83
CA HIS A 76 11.03 -21.01 13.12
C HIS A 76 12.06 -21.06 11.97
N PHE A 77 12.36 -19.92 11.37
CA PHE A 77 13.29 -19.79 10.24
C PHE A 77 14.28 -18.64 10.54
N PRO A 78 15.29 -18.89 11.40
CA PRO A 78 16.21 -17.84 11.84
C PRO A 78 16.95 -17.10 10.74
N ASP A 79 17.27 -17.80 9.66
CA ASP A 79 18.03 -17.26 8.52
C ASP A 79 17.15 -16.53 7.49
N LEU A 80 15.82 -16.67 7.57
CA LEU A 80 14.90 -16.05 6.62
C LEU A 80 15.01 -14.52 6.64
N LYS A 81 15.22 -13.92 5.48
CA LYS A 81 15.32 -12.47 5.32
C LYS A 81 13.92 -11.84 5.27
N ILE A 82 13.48 -11.29 6.40
CA ILE A 82 12.13 -10.74 6.57
C ILE A 82 12.17 -9.23 6.69
N ALA A 83 11.40 -8.54 5.85
CA ALA A 83 11.10 -7.11 6.00
C ALA A 83 9.66 -6.89 6.49
N THR A 84 9.49 -5.86 7.33
CA THR A 84 8.17 -5.28 7.64
C THR A 84 8.16 -3.85 7.10
N LEU A 85 7.16 -3.50 6.32
CA LEU A 85 7.10 -2.24 5.60
C LEU A 85 5.66 -1.75 5.40
N GLY A 86 5.50 -0.63 4.72
CA GLY A 86 4.21 0.01 4.48
C GLY A 86 3.95 1.13 5.48
N ASN A 87 2.91 1.02 6.28
CA ASN A 87 2.59 2.04 7.30
C ASN A 87 3.55 2.02 8.51
N ILE A 88 4.47 1.08 8.54
CA ILE A 88 5.52 0.90 9.55
C ILE A 88 6.86 0.54 8.89
N GLY A 89 7.95 0.67 9.64
CA GLY A 89 9.27 0.22 9.21
C GLY A 89 10.01 1.23 8.34
N GLU A 90 10.82 0.71 7.44
CA GLU A 90 11.65 1.52 6.54
C GLU A 90 10.84 2.05 5.35
N PRO A 91 11.31 3.13 4.69
CA PRO A 91 10.70 3.62 3.46
C PRO A 91 10.60 2.51 2.40
N VAL A 92 9.39 2.26 1.90
CA VAL A 92 9.11 1.12 1.01
C VAL A 92 10.03 1.08 -0.20
N LEU A 93 10.26 2.23 -0.84
CA LEU A 93 11.08 2.31 -2.06
C LEU A 93 12.57 2.00 -1.82
N SER A 94 13.09 2.18 -0.60
CA SER A 94 14.47 1.80 -0.29
C SER A 94 14.68 0.29 -0.30
N LEU A 95 13.60 -0.48 -0.13
CA LEU A 95 13.62 -1.94 -0.04
C LEU A 95 13.34 -2.65 -1.36
N VAL A 96 13.01 -1.93 -2.43
CA VAL A 96 12.60 -2.53 -3.73
C VAL A 96 13.65 -3.47 -4.31
N ASN A 97 14.93 -3.13 -4.18
CA ASN A 97 16.03 -3.91 -4.74
C ASN A 97 16.75 -4.78 -3.69
N GLU A 98 16.26 -4.80 -2.45
CA GLU A 98 16.86 -5.60 -1.38
C GLU A 98 16.52 -7.08 -1.54
N ASP A 99 17.44 -7.93 -1.12
CA ASP A 99 17.31 -9.38 -1.13
C ASP A 99 16.46 -9.84 0.05
N ILE A 100 15.15 -9.69 -0.09
CA ILE A 100 14.13 -10.05 0.89
C ILE A 100 13.44 -11.33 0.41
N GLU A 101 13.21 -12.27 1.32
CA GLU A 101 12.51 -13.52 1.03
C GLU A 101 11.04 -13.46 1.46
N LEU A 102 10.73 -12.73 2.53
CA LEU A 102 9.37 -12.54 3.04
C LEU A 102 9.14 -11.07 3.41
N SER A 103 8.11 -10.49 2.82
CA SER A 103 7.65 -9.12 3.12
C SER A 103 6.31 -9.14 3.82
N ILE A 104 6.23 -8.54 4.99
CA ILE A 104 4.99 -8.30 5.72
C ILE A 104 4.65 -6.82 5.57
N ILE A 105 3.59 -6.54 4.82
CA ILE A 105 3.25 -5.19 4.35
C ILE A 105 1.99 -4.71 5.08
N GLU A 106 2.14 -3.72 5.96
CA GLU A 106 1.00 -3.07 6.59
C GLU A 106 0.39 -2.04 5.65
N VAL A 107 -0.89 -2.23 5.29
CA VAL A 107 -1.61 -1.34 4.37
C VAL A 107 -2.83 -0.71 5.01
N SER A 108 -2.95 0.61 4.87
CA SER A 108 -4.14 1.38 5.24
C SER A 108 -5.21 1.31 4.14
N SER A 109 -6.43 1.75 4.43
CA SER A 109 -7.48 1.89 3.41
C SER A 109 -7.07 2.86 2.29
N PHE A 110 -6.39 3.93 2.63
CA PHE A 110 -5.90 4.92 1.65
C PHE A 110 -4.85 4.35 0.70
N GLN A 111 -4.00 3.45 1.20
CA GLN A 111 -3.02 2.76 0.37
C GLN A 111 -3.70 1.70 -0.51
N LEU A 112 -4.69 0.96 0.02
CA LEU A 112 -5.48 -0.01 -0.75
C LEU A 112 -6.23 0.63 -1.93
N GLU A 113 -6.76 1.86 -1.76
CA GLU A 113 -7.39 2.63 -2.85
C GLU A 113 -6.43 2.89 -4.03
N LEU A 114 -5.14 3.05 -3.73
CA LEU A 114 -4.10 3.35 -4.73
C LEU A 114 -3.44 2.10 -5.30
N LEU A 115 -3.75 0.92 -4.76
CA LEU A 115 -3.28 -0.34 -5.30
C LEU A 115 -4.14 -0.73 -6.51
N GLY A 116 -3.56 -0.71 -7.69
CA GLY A 116 -4.16 -1.22 -8.91
C GLY A 116 -4.39 -2.74 -8.87
N ASP A 117 -4.54 -3.36 -10.02
CA ASP A 117 -4.57 -4.82 -10.16
C ASP A 117 -3.15 -5.36 -9.95
N ILE A 118 -2.87 -5.77 -8.70
CA ILE A 118 -1.60 -6.36 -8.29
C ILE A 118 -1.83 -7.73 -7.69
N GLU A 119 -0.86 -8.60 -7.85
CA GLU A 119 -0.85 -9.93 -7.24
C GLU A 119 0.05 -9.94 -5.99
N PHE A 120 -0.40 -10.61 -4.96
CA PHE A 120 0.36 -10.89 -3.73
C PHE A 120 -0.04 -12.27 -3.19
N ASP A 121 0.78 -12.83 -2.31
CA ASP A 121 0.63 -14.24 -1.93
C ASP A 121 -0.44 -14.44 -0.85
N ILE A 122 -0.53 -13.54 0.13
CA ILE A 122 -1.47 -13.66 1.26
C ILE A 122 -2.05 -12.29 1.61
N GLY A 123 -3.38 -12.20 1.70
CA GLY A 123 -4.11 -11.04 2.22
C GLY A 123 -4.72 -11.34 3.59
N LEU A 124 -4.43 -10.52 4.59
CA LEU A 124 -4.99 -10.60 5.93
C LEU A 124 -5.87 -9.39 6.24
N LEU A 125 -7.16 -9.63 6.43
CA LEU A 125 -8.11 -8.66 6.94
C LEU A 125 -8.43 -8.99 8.40
N LEU A 126 -8.01 -8.15 9.34
CA LEU A 126 -8.12 -8.42 10.77
C LEU A 126 -9.51 -8.09 11.33
N ASN A 127 -9.96 -6.89 11.07
CA ASN A 127 -11.24 -6.37 11.56
C ASN A 127 -11.65 -5.13 10.76
N ILE A 128 -12.93 -4.80 10.81
CA ILE A 128 -13.48 -3.56 10.25
C ILE A 128 -14.41 -2.93 11.28
N GLU A 129 -14.06 -1.75 11.73
CA GLU A 129 -14.86 -0.88 12.60
C GLU A 129 -14.99 0.49 11.96
N GLN A 130 -15.94 1.31 12.38
CA GLN A 130 -16.09 2.66 11.86
C GLN A 130 -14.85 3.51 12.15
N ASP A 131 -14.22 3.99 11.07
CA ASP A 131 -13.06 4.87 11.14
C ASP A 131 -12.92 5.68 9.84
N HIS A 132 -12.23 6.81 9.89
CA HIS A 132 -11.91 7.64 8.72
C HIS A 132 -13.12 8.05 7.85
N LEU A 133 -14.30 8.24 8.43
CA LEU A 133 -15.51 8.67 7.70
C LEU A 133 -15.44 10.13 7.20
N ASP A 134 -14.48 10.88 7.67
CA ASP A 134 -14.11 12.20 7.13
C ASP A 134 -13.43 12.13 5.77
N ARG A 135 -12.91 10.94 5.41
CA ARG A 135 -12.10 10.70 4.20
C ARG A 135 -12.80 9.78 3.19
N HIS A 136 -13.44 8.71 3.66
CA HIS A 136 -14.23 7.80 2.84
C HIS A 136 -15.65 8.33 2.66
N LYS A 137 -16.30 7.97 1.57
CA LYS A 137 -17.66 8.40 1.25
C LYS A 137 -18.66 8.02 2.35
N ASP A 138 -18.55 6.79 2.83
CA ASP A 138 -19.35 6.22 3.90
C ASP A 138 -18.67 4.95 4.45
N PHE A 139 -19.30 4.30 5.43
CA PHE A 139 -18.75 3.08 6.04
C PHE A 139 -18.72 1.89 5.06
N GLU A 140 -19.68 1.79 4.15
CA GLU A 140 -19.70 0.72 3.15
C GLU A 140 -18.55 0.88 2.15
N ASP A 141 -18.24 2.10 1.73
CA ASP A 141 -17.07 2.41 0.90
C ASP A 141 -15.77 2.00 1.60
N TYR A 142 -15.57 2.43 2.84
CA TYR A 142 -14.42 2.02 3.66
C TYR A 142 -14.29 0.50 3.79
N LYS A 143 -15.41 -0.19 4.04
CA LYS A 143 -15.47 -1.64 4.16
C LYS A 143 -15.10 -2.33 2.85
N ASN A 144 -15.65 -1.89 1.73
CA ASN A 144 -15.38 -2.45 0.40
C ASN A 144 -13.90 -2.29 0.01
N ILE A 145 -13.30 -1.13 0.32
CA ILE A 145 -11.86 -0.92 0.11
C ILE A 145 -11.04 -1.94 0.88
N LYS A 146 -11.37 -2.20 2.15
CA LYS A 146 -10.64 -3.21 2.92
C LYS A 146 -10.89 -4.64 2.46
N TYR A 147 -12.10 -4.95 2.03
CA TYR A 147 -12.42 -6.27 1.48
C TYR A 147 -11.69 -6.55 0.17
N SER A 148 -11.27 -5.53 -0.57
CA SER A 148 -10.54 -5.73 -1.82
C SER A 148 -9.29 -6.60 -1.66
N ILE A 149 -8.67 -6.60 -0.47
CA ILE A 149 -7.51 -7.45 -0.16
C ILE A 149 -7.80 -8.95 -0.23
N LEU A 150 -9.05 -9.36 -0.13
CA LEU A 150 -9.44 -10.77 -0.17
C LEU A 150 -9.76 -11.27 -1.58
N ASN A 151 -9.84 -10.36 -2.56
CA ASN A 151 -10.26 -10.63 -3.93
C ASN A 151 -9.15 -10.41 -4.96
N LYS A 152 -7.92 -10.19 -4.49
CA LYS A 152 -6.74 -9.93 -5.33
C LYS A 152 -5.81 -11.12 -5.39
#